data_969ff7709bd73ebc359764126d8beb53
#
_entry.id   969ff7709bd73ebc359764126d8beb53
#
_cell.length_a   1.000
_cell.length_b   1.000
_cell.length_c   1.000
_cell.angle_alpha   90.00
_cell.angle_beta   90.00
_cell.angle_gamma   90.00
#
_symmetry.space_group_name_H-M   'P 1'
#
loop_
_entity.id
_entity.type
_entity.pdbx_description
1 polymer ?
#
loop_
_entity_poly.entity_id
_entity_poly.type
_entity_poly.pdbx_seq_one_letter_code
_entity_poly.pdbx_strand_id
1 'polypeptide(L)'
;SKGLLKTYKLEKNRGYGGGILFGLSNATGNYIGWTHADLQTHPSDVLKGFNLMESNNTFIKGSRVGRPITEKIFSIGMSIFESMILKKRLWEINAQPTIFAKSFFQSWKNPPNDFSLDLYAYVMAKEEKLKIKRFKVFFPKRLFGYSSWNTGLNAKIALIKRTIEFSFKLKKDISNKI
;
A
#
# COMPACT_ATOMS: atom_id res chain seq x y z
N SER A 1 -16.65 16.50 -18.23
CA SER A 1 -15.93 15.46 -17.46
C SER A 1 -16.35 14.00 -17.78
N LYS A 2 -17.08 13.75 -18.87
CA LYS A 2 -17.58 12.41 -19.29
C LYS A 2 -16.50 11.49 -19.86
N GLY A 3 -15.30 11.43 -19.36
CA GLY A 3 -14.25 10.52 -19.83
C GLY A 3 -13.18 10.23 -18.80
N LEU A 4 -13.21 10.92 -17.65
CA LEU A 4 -12.18 10.79 -16.62
C LEU A 4 -12.44 9.67 -15.62
N LEU A 5 -13.70 9.28 -15.42
CA LEU A 5 -14.08 8.20 -14.52
C LEU A 5 -14.39 6.93 -15.31
N LYS A 6 -13.65 5.86 -15.00
CA LYS A 6 -13.91 4.51 -15.50
C LYS A 6 -14.23 3.60 -14.33
N THR A 7 -15.31 2.86 -14.43
CA THR A 7 -15.72 1.85 -13.44
C THR A 7 -15.56 0.46 -14.02
N TYR A 8 -15.05 -0.46 -13.20
CA TYR A 8 -14.88 -1.85 -13.58
C TYR A 8 -15.55 -2.75 -12.54
N LYS A 9 -16.30 -3.73 -12.99
CA LYS A 9 -16.87 -4.78 -12.13
C LYS A 9 -16.05 -6.05 -12.31
N LEU A 10 -15.52 -6.60 -11.22
CA LEU A 10 -14.89 -7.90 -11.22
C LEU A 10 -15.95 -8.98 -10.99
N GLU A 11 -15.98 -10.02 -11.82
CA GLU A 11 -16.91 -11.15 -11.69
C GLU A 11 -16.67 -11.96 -10.41
N LYS A 12 -15.40 -12.04 -9.98
CA LYS A 12 -14.97 -12.75 -8.75
C LYS A 12 -14.14 -11.82 -7.88
N ASN A 13 -14.32 -11.94 -6.57
CA ASN A 13 -13.47 -11.25 -5.61
C ASN A 13 -12.03 -11.78 -5.73
N ARG A 14 -11.09 -10.89 -6.06
CA ARG A 14 -9.65 -11.18 -6.20
C ARG A 14 -8.84 -10.77 -4.98
N GLY A 15 -9.50 -10.43 -3.88
CA GLY A 15 -8.85 -9.91 -2.69
C GLY A 15 -8.43 -8.43 -2.84
N TYR A 16 -7.89 -7.87 -1.76
CA TYR A 16 -7.47 -6.48 -1.68
C TYR A 16 -6.44 -6.11 -2.76
N GLY A 17 -5.32 -6.82 -2.77
CA GLY A 17 -4.24 -6.59 -3.73
C GLY A 17 -4.68 -6.87 -5.17
N GLY A 18 -5.45 -7.92 -5.40
CA GLY A 18 -5.93 -8.28 -6.73
C GLY A 18 -6.85 -7.22 -7.36
N GLY A 19 -7.69 -6.56 -6.54
CA GLY A 19 -8.50 -5.42 -6.97
C GLY A 19 -7.64 -4.22 -7.36
N ILE A 20 -6.64 -3.89 -6.55
CA ILE A 20 -5.70 -2.80 -6.82
C ILE A 20 -4.88 -3.09 -8.08
N LEU A 21 -4.32 -4.29 -8.21
CA LEU A 21 -3.53 -4.69 -9.40
C LEU A 21 -4.36 -4.60 -10.68
N PHE A 22 -5.63 -5.02 -10.63
CA PHE A 22 -6.53 -4.88 -11.76
C PHE A 22 -6.74 -3.40 -12.14
N GLY A 23 -6.97 -2.53 -11.14
CA GLY A 23 -7.09 -1.09 -11.36
C GLY A 23 -5.81 -0.47 -11.96
N LEU A 24 -4.64 -0.81 -11.42
CA LEU A 24 -3.34 -0.34 -11.90
C LEU A 24 -3.07 -0.77 -13.34
N SER A 25 -3.42 -2.01 -13.70
CA SER A 25 -3.25 -2.54 -15.06
C SER A 25 -4.13 -1.81 -16.09
N ASN A 26 -5.29 -1.29 -15.67
CA ASN A 26 -6.19 -0.53 -16.53
C ASN A 26 -5.94 0.98 -16.50
N ALA A 27 -5.06 1.47 -15.62
CA ALA A 27 -4.73 2.88 -15.56
C ALA A 27 -3.86 3.30 -16.76
N THR A 28 -4.20 4.44 -17.36
CA THR A 28 -3.54 4.95 -18.59
C THR A 28 -2.55 6.07 -18.33
N GLY A 29 -2.52 6.66 -17.11
CA GLY A 29 -1.61 7.75 -16.75
C GLY A 29 -0.15 7.33 -16.66
N ASN A 30 0.77 8.27 -16.82
CA ASN A 30 2.20 8.07 -16.60
C ASN A 30 2.54 7.85 -15.12
N TYR A 31 1.78 8.46 -14.23
CA TYR A 31 1.80 8.22 -12.79
C TYR A 31 0.50 7.57 -12.40
N ILE A 32 0.59 6.48 -11.66
CA ILE A 32 -0.52 5.67 -11.21
C ILE A 32 -0.42 5.42 -9.71
N GLY A 33 -1.50 4.97 -9.10
CA GLY A 33 -1.51 4.71 -7.66
C GLY A 33 -2.87 4.25 -7.18
N TRP A 34 -3.00 4.12 -5.86
CA TRP A 34 -4.26 3.78 -5.23
C TRP A 34 -4.48 4.54 -3.92
N THR A 35 -5.73 4.64 -3.52
CA THR A 35 -6.16 5.20 -2.25
C THR A 35 -7.35 4.45 -1.69
N HIS A 36 -7.69 4.71 -0.43
CA HIS A 36 -8.85 4.13 0.22
C HIS A 36 -10.16 4.51 -0.47
N ALA A 37 -11.07 3.54 -0.60
CA ALA A 37 -12.42 3.73 -1.14
C ALA A 37 -13.50 3.88 -0.05
N ASP A 38 -13.13 3.80 1.23
CA ASP A 38 -14.02 3.83 2.39
C ASP A 38 -14.17 5.23 3.03
N LEU A 39 -13.70 6.25 2.32
CA LEU A 39 -13.72 7.66 2.74
C LEU A 39 -12.97 7.96 4.05
N GLN A 40 -12.13 7.05 4.54
CA GLN A 40 -11.28 7.34 5.69
C GLN A 40 -10.19 8.37 5.35
N THR A 41 -9.84 8.53 4.07
CA THR A 41 -8.97 9.58 3.57
C THR A 41 -9.72 10.44 2.55
N HIS A 42 -9.43 11.74 2.52
CA HIS A 42 -10.07 12.61 1.57
C HIS A 42 -9.51 12.34 0.15
N PRO A 43 -10.36 12.23 -0.89
CA PRO A 43 -9.89 11.98 -2.26
C PRO A 43 -8.86 13.00 -2.77
N SER A 44 -8.94 14.27 -2.32
CA SER A 44 -7.95 15.30 -2.67
C SER A 44 -6.54 15.03 -2.16
N ASP A 45 -6.35 14.10 -1.21
CA ASP A 45 -5.02 13.71 -0.76
C ASP A 45 -4.22 13.04 -1.88
N VAL A 46 -4.88 12.44 -2.87
CA VAL A 46 -4.22 11.95 -4.09
C VAL A 46 -3.57 13.10 -4.86
N LEU A 47 -4.26 14.23 -5.01
CA LEU A 47 -3.73 15.43 -5.68
C LEU A 47 -2.56 16.03 -4.89
N LYS A 48 -2.67 16.11 -3.56
CA LYS A 48 -1.56 16.56 -2.69
C LYS A 48 -0.33 15.65 -2.87
N GLY A 49 -0.54 14.34 -2.89
CA GLY A 49 0.53 13.38 -3.15
C GLY A 49 1.14 13.55 -4.55
N PHE A 50 0.30 13.70 -5.57
CA PHE A 50 0.76 13.91 -6.94
C PHE A 50 1.64 15.17 -7.09
N ASN A 51 1.28 16.26 -6.43
CA ASN A 51 2.09 17.49 -6.45
C ASN A 51 3.49 17.33 -5.82
N LEU A 52 3.76 16.23 -5.10
CA LEU A 52 5.08 15.90 -4.57
C LEU A 52 5.92 15.04 -5.52
N MET A 53 5.35 14.62 -6.66
CA MET A 53 6.09 13.88 -7.68
C MET A 53 7.13 14.79 -8.33
N GLU A 54 8.40 14.43 -8.27
CA GLU A 54 9.49 15.18 -8.88
C GLU A 54 10.01 14.53 -10.17
N SER A 55 9.91 13.20 -10.24
CA SER A 55 10.40 12.42 -11.38
C SER A 55 9.84 11.00 -11.33
N ASN A 56 10.09 10.22 -12.36
CA ASN A 56 9.74 8.79 -12.38
C ASN A 56 10.44 7.97 -11.28
N ASN A 57 11.51 8.51 -10.67
CA ASN A 57 12.21 7.90 -9.54
C ASN A 57 11.63 8.30 -8.18
N THR A 58 10.40 8.80 -8.14
CA THR A 58 9.71 9.20 -6.91
C THR A 58 8.61 8.21 -6.56
N PHE A 59 8.55 7.82 -5.28
CA PHE A 59 7.49 6.99 -4.70
C PHE A 59 6.82 7.77 -3.56
N ILE A 60 5.55 8.11 -3.74
CA ILE A 60 4.77 8.86 -2.77
C ILE A 60 4.00 7.91 -1.87
N LYS A 61 3.99 8.20 -0.58
CA LYS A 61 3.23 7.44 0.40
C LYS A 61 2.65 8.36 1.48
N GLY A 62 1.39 8.14 1.83
CA GLY A 62 0.77 8.82 2.96
C GLY A 62 1.49 8.54 4.29
N SER A 63 1.21 9.35 5.28
CA SER A 63 1.58 9.15 6.69
C SER A 63 0.36 9.48 7.52
N ARG A 64 -0.26 8.48 8.14
CA ARG A 64 -1.56 8.60 8.79
C ARG A 64 -1.47 9.34 10.13
N VAL A 65 -2.27 10.40 10.27
CA VAL A 65 -2.46 11.14 11.52
C VAL A 65 -3.92 11.04 11.98
N GLY A 66 -4.18 11.21 13.27
CA GLY A 66 -5.55 11.16 13.81
C GLY A 66 -6.06 9.76 14.17
N ARG A 67 -5.23 8.71 14.08
CA ARG A 67 -5.62 7.34 14.47
C ARG A 67 -5.65 7.12 15.98
N PRO A 68 -6.50 6.18 16.44
CA PRO A 68 -6.42 5.68 17.81
C PRO A 68 -5.02 5.18 18.17
N ILE A 69 -4.61 5.40 19.43
CA ILE A 69 -3.24 5.08 19.89
C ILE A 69 -2.94 3.58 19.81
N THR A 70 -3.92 2.73 20.07
CA THR A 70 -3.81 1.27 19.98
C THR A 70 -3.50 0.78 18.56
N GLU A 71 -4.15 1.35 17.55
CA GLU A 71 -3.89 1.03 16.15
C GLU A 71 -2.51 1.54 15.71
N LYS A 72 -2.09 2.68 16.26
CA LYS A 72 -0.78 3.25 16.00
C LYS A 72 0.32 2.35 16.57
N ILE A 73 0.19 1.89 17.82
CA ILE A 73 1.17 0.98 18.45
C ILE A 73 1.28 -0.32 17.66
N PHE A 74 0.16 -0.92 17.26
CA PHE A 74 0.16 -2.13 16.44
C PHE A 74 0.91 -1.92 15.10
N SER A 75 0.63 -0.82 14.41
CA SER A 75 1.29 -0.51 13.14
C SER A 75 2.79 -0.24 13.30
N ILE A 76 3.20 0.35 14.42
CA ILE A 76 4.62 0.57 14.75
C ILE A 76 5.30 -0.78 14.96
N GLY A 77 4.72 -1.65 15.78
CA GLY A 77 5.26 -2.98 16.04
C GLY A 77 5.45 -3.79 14.76
N MET A 78 4.45 -3.81 13.88
CA MET A 78 4.54 -4.45 12.58
C MET A 78 5.64 -3.82 11.71
N SER A 79 5.74 -2.49 11.67
CA SER A 79 6.78 -1.81 10.87
C SER A 79 8.20 -2.12 11.36
N ILE A 80 8.41 -2.23 12.67
CA ILE A 80 9.70 -2.63 13.26
C ILE A 80 10.03 -4.07 12.86
N PHE A 81 9.08 -4.97 13.04
CA PHE A 81 9.23 -6.39 12.73
C PHE A 81 9.59 -6.61 11.24
N GLU A 82 8.81 -6.00 10.33
CA GLU A 82 9.06 -6.07 8.90
C GLU A 82 10.42 -5.45 8.52
N SER A 83 10.79 -4.36 9.19
CA SER A 83 12.10 -3.72 8.96
C SER A 83 13.26 -4.63 9.33
N MET A 84 13.13 -5.41 10.41
CA MET A 84 14.14 -6.39 10.83
C MET A 84 14.25 -7.56 9.85
N ILE A 85 13.12 -8.16 9.46
CA ILE A 85 13.11 -9.30 8.52
C ILE A 85 13.73 -8.90 7.19
N LEU A 86 13.26 -7.78 6.63
CA LEU A 86 13.61 -7.34 5.27
C LEU A 86 14.90 -6.51 5.23
N LYS A 87 15.51 -6.24 6.38
CA LYS A 87 16.72 -5.41 6.53
C LYS A 87 16.58 -4.04 5.86
N LYS A 88 15.38 -3.44 5.96
CA LYS A 88 15.02 -2.16 5.37
C LYS A 88 14.24 -1.30 6.36
N ARG A 89 14.54 -0.01 6.43
CA ARG A 89 13.77 0.91 7.26
C ARG A 89 12.39 1.12 6.63
N LEU A 90 11.37 0.47 7.19
CA LEU A 90 9.97 0.55 6.78
C LEU A 90 9.15 1.27 7.85
N TRP A 91 8.22 2.11 7.41
CA TRP A 91 7.35 2.86 8.30
C TRP A 91 6.01 3.14 7.64
N GLU A 92 4.89 3.07 8.40
CA GLU A 92 3.55 3.34 7.86
C GLU A 92 3.29 2.57 6.55
N ILE A 93 3.53 1.26 6.57
CA ILE A 93 3.53 0.38 5.38
C ILE A 93 2.21 0.45 4.62
N ASN A 94 1.08 0.43 5.33
CA ASN A 94 -0.27 0.41 4.75
C ASN A 94 -0.90 1.82 4.65
N ALA A 95 -0.09 2.88 4.75
CA ALA A 95 -0.61 4.23 4.59
C ALA A 95 -0.81 4.57 3.11
N GLN A 96 -1.91 5.21 2.80
CA GLN A 96 -2.31 5.63 1.46
C GLN A 96 -2.55 7.15 1.45
N PRO A 97 -2.59 7.80 0.28
CA PRO A 97 -2.39 7.24 -1.06
C PRO A 97 -0.96 6.75 -1.30
N THR A 98 -0.82 5.80 -2.23
CA THR A 98 0.46 5.35 -2.78
C THR A 98 0.49 5.71 -4.25
N ILE A 99 1.52 6.48 -4.72
CA ILE A 99 1.61 6.99 -6.09
C ILE A 99 3.05 6.82 -6.61
N PHE A 100 3.21 6.41 -7.85
CA PHE A 100 4.51 6.17 -8.48
C PHE A 100 4.39 6.19 -10.02
N ALA A 101 5.51 6.17 -10.71
CA ALA A 101 5.54 6.07 -12.16
C ALA A 101 5.03 4.70 -12.65
N LYS A 102 4.27 4.67 -13.74
CA LYS A 102 3.76 3.43 -14.34
C LYS A 102 4.87 2.46 -14.73
N SER A 103 6.03 2.95 -15.13
CA SER A 103 7.20 2.12 -15.43
C SER A 103 7.66 1.28 -14.24
N PHE A 104 7.58 1.82 -13.02
CA PHE A 104 7.87 1.06 -11.80
C PHE A 104 6.88 -0.10 -11.59
N PHE A 105 5.58 0.11 -11.85
CA PHE A 105 4.61 -0.99 -11.79
C PHE A 105 4.91 -2.09 -12.82
N GLN A 106 5.36 -1.69 -13.99
CA GLN A 106 5.69 -2.63 -15.08
C GLN A 106 6.92 -3.51 -14.76
N SER A 107 7.79 -3.07 -13.83
CA SER A 107 8.94 -3.87 -13.35
C SER A 107 8.56 -4.95 -12.33
N TRP A 108 7.34 -4.93 -11.79
CA TRP A 108 6.92 -5.84 -10.72
C TRP A 108 6.84 -7.29 -11.19
N LYS A 109 7.39 -8.18 -10.37
CA LYS A 109 7.34 -9.64 -10.60
C LYS A 109 6.53 -10.30 -9.48
N ASN A 110 5.46 -11.01 -9.86
CA ASN A 110 4.62 -11.77 -8.93
C ASN A 110 4.10 -10.97 -7.71
N PRO A 111 3.49 -9.79 -7.90
CA PRO A 111 2.93 -9.02 -6.80
C PRO A 111 1.81 -9.80 -6.10
N PRO A 112 1.68 -9.71 -4.76
CA PRO A 112 0.65 -10.42 -4.02
C PRO A 112 -0.76 -9.86 -4.26
N ASN A 113 -1.77 -10.73 -4.20
CA ASN A 113 -3.17 -10.36 -4.38
C ASN A 113 -3.89 -9.97 -3.08
N ASP A 114 -3.19 -9.92 -1.96
CA ASP A 114 -3.74 -9.63 -0.64
C ASP A 114 -3.19 -8.34 -0.01
N PHE A 115 -3.36 -8.16 1.29
CA PHE A 115 -2.87 -6.98 2.03
C PHE A 115 -1.35 -6.80 2.02
N SER A 116 -0.60 -7.82 1.61
CA SER A 116 0.85 -7.72 1.48
C SER A 116 1.30 -6.85 0.30
N LEU A 117 0.37 -6.42 -0.57
CA LEU A 117 0.67 -5.58 -1.73
C LEU A 117 1.31 -4.24 -1.32
N ASP A 118 0.82 -3.60 -0.24
CA ASP A 118 1.41 -2.35 0.25
C ASP A 118 2.86 -2.53 0.71
N LEU A 119 3.15 -3.66 1.39
CA LEU A 119 4.51 -4.02 1.79
C LEU A 119 5.38 -4.29 0.57
N TYR A 120 4.88 -5.11 -0.37
CA TYR A 120 5.58 -5.44 -1.60
C TYR A 120 5.99 -4.18 -2.37
N ALA A 121 5.04 -3.31 -2.69
CA ALA A 121 5.29 -2.07 -3.43
C ALA A 121 6.33 -1.18 -2.75
N TYR A 122 6.25 -1.05 -1.42
CA TYR A 122 7.17 -0.23 -0.65
C TYR A 122 8.58 -0.83 -0.60
N VAL A 123 8.69 -2.14 -0.46
CA VAL A 123 9.98 -2.85 -0.47
C VAL A 123 10.61 -2.77 -1.84
N MET A 124 9.85 -3.01 -2.92
CA MET A 124 10.34 -2.88 -4.28
C MET A 124 10.82 -1.46 -4.61
N ALA A 125 10.10 -0.43 -4.14
CA ALA A 125 10.54 0.96 -4.28
C ALA A 125 11.88 1.21 -3.56
N LYS A 126 12.12 0.55 -2.42
CA LYS A 126 13.42 0.59 -1.72
C LYS A 126 14.52 -0.18 -2.45
N GLU A 127 14.22 -1.33 -3.04
CA GLU A 127 15.15 -2.12 -3.85
C GLU A 127 15.62 -1.33 -5.08
N GLU A 128 14.69 -0.70 -5.78
CA GLU A 128 14.98 0.12 -6.95
C GLU A 128 15.51 1.52 -6.59
N LYS A 129 15.75 1.80 -5.29
CA LYS A 129 16.29 3.07 -4.77
C LYS A 129 15.45 4.29 -5.14
N LEU A 130 14.12 4.12 -5.24
CA LEU A 130 13.24 5.25 -5.48
C LEU A 130 13.26 6.23 -4.30
N LYS A 131 13.13 7.52 -4.59
CA LYS A 131 13.02 8.58 -3.58
C LYS A 131 11.65 8.51 -2.91
N ILE A 132 11.62 8.03 -1.66
CA ILE A 132 10.39 7.93 -0.89
C ILE A 132 10.02 9.29 -0.32
N LYS A 133 8.91 9.85 -0.74
CA LYS A 133 8.31 11.06 -0.18
C LYS A 133 7.03 10.75 0.57
N ARG A 134 6.83 11.44 1.69
CA ARG A 134 5.67 11.25 2.54
C ARG A 134 5.02 12.59 2.88
N PHE A 135 3.72 12.55 3.09
CA PHE A 135 2.96 13.69 3.57
C PHE A 135 1.87 13.23 4.55
N LYS A 136 1.46 14.09 5.45
CA LYS A 136 0.45 13.80 6.44
C LYS A 136 -0.93 13.66 5.80
N VAL A 137 -1.61 12.56 6.12
CA VAL A 137 -2.98 12.27 5.69
C VAL A 137 -3.82 12.08 6.94
N PHE A 138 -4.90 12.81 7.05
CA PHE A 138 -5.83 12.64 8.15
C PHE A 138 -6.60 11.33 7.98
N PHE A 139 -6.52 10.46 8.98
CA PHE A 139 -7.09 9.11 8.96
C PHE A 139 -7.91 8.89 10.24
N PRO A 140 -9.12 9.44 10.32
CA PRO A 140 -9.97 9.32 11.48
C PRO A 140 -10.50 7.90 11.66
N LYS A 141 -11.18 7.67 12.77
CA LYS A 141 -11.96 6.46 12.96
C LYS A 141 -13.00 6.33 11.83
N ARG A 142 -13.18 5.11 11.32
CA ARG A 142 -14.14 4.83 10.26
C ARG A 142 -15.55 5.25 10.67
N LEU A 143 -16.26 5.94 9.79
CA LEU A 143 -17.64 6.39 10.03
C LEU A 143 -18.66 5.28 9.77
N PHE A 144 -18.40 4.41 8.79
CA PHE A 144 -19.32 3.35 8.38
C PHE A 144 -18.60 2.01 8.26
N GLY A 145 -19.29 0.94 8.68
CA GLY A 145 -18.81 -0.43 8.59
C GLY A 145 -17.67 -0.78 9.54
N TYR A 146 -17.26 -2.04 9.50
CA TYR A 146 -16.16 -2.56 10.31
C TYR A 146 -15.02 -3.01 9.39
N SER A 147 -13.80 -2.85 9.87
CA SER A 147 -12.64 -3.36 9.15
C SER A 147 -12.57 -4.89 9.27
N SER A 148 -12.50 -5.59 8.15
CA SER A 148 -12.46 -7.06 8.11
C SER A 148 -11.30 -7.68 8.89
N TRP A 149 -10.20 -6.96 9.06
CA TRP A 149 -9.04 -7.43 9.86
C TRP A 149 -9.19 -7.15 11.36
N ASN A 150 -10.14 -6.31 11.78
CA ASN A 150 -10.36 -5.92 13.18
C ASN A 150 -11.60 -6.58 13.79
N THR A 151 -12.02 -7.73 13.27
CA THR A 151 -13.20 -8.48 13.72
C THR A 151 -12.91 -9.40 14.91
N GLY A 152 -11.71 -9.35 15.50
CA GLY A 152 -11.34 -10.14 16.68
C GLY A 152 -9.87 -10.57 16.67
N LEU A 153 -9.50 -11.28 17.73
CA LEU A 153 -8.11 -11.71 17.95
C LEU A 153 -7.63 -12.66 16.84
N ASN A 154 -8.47 -13.59 16.43
CA ASN A 154 -8.14 -14.57 15.39
C ASN A 154 -7.86 -13.93 14.04
N ALA A 155 -8.62 -12.89 13.67
CA ALA A 155 -8.40 -12.14 12.43
C ALA A 155 -7.05 -11.40 12.46
N LYS A 156 -6.68 -10.83 13.60
CA LYS A 156 -5.38 -10.17 13.79
C LYS A 156 -4.22 -11.18 13.71
N ILE A 157 -4.35 -12.34 14.36
CA ILE A 157 -3.34 -13.42 14.30
C ILE A 157 -3.17 -13.91 12.86
N ALA A 158 -4.26 -14.15 12.15
CA ALA A 158 -4.22 -14.58 10.76
C ALA A 158 -3.54 -13.53 9.85
N LEU A 159 -3.81 -12.24 10.07
CA LEU A 159 -3.14 -11.16 9.36
C LEU A 159 -1.63 -11.16 9.65
N ILE A 160 -1.23 -11.24 10.91
CA ILE A 160 0.17 -11.27 11.33
C ILE A 160 0.89 -12.46 10.69
N LYS A 161 0.34 -13.68 10.82
CA LYS A 161 0.92 -14.91 10.26
C LYS A 161 1.17 -14.77 8.76
N ARG A 162 0.16 -14.36 8.01
CA ARG A 162 0.26 -14.14 6.56
C ARG A 162 1.33 -13.11 6.19
N THR A 163 1.38 -11.99 6.91
CA THR A 163 2.36 -10.95 6.66
C THR A 163 3.78 -11.46 6.93
N ILE A 164 3.98 -12.23 7.99
CA ILE A 164 5.27 -12.87 8.32
C ILE A 164 5.70 -13.83 7.21
N GLU A 165 4.81 -14.75 6.81
CA GLU A 165 5.09 -15.73 5.75
C GLU A 165 5.47 -15.04 4.45
N PHE A 166 4.71 -13.99 4.09
CA PHE A 166 5.01 -13.21 2.90
C PHE A 166 6.36 -12.49 2.99
N SER A 167 6.72 -11.93 4.15
CA SER A 167 7.99 -11.22 4.34
C SER A 167 9.19 -12.13 4.18
N PHE A 168 9.13 -13.36 4.69
CA PHE A 168 10.20 -14.35 4.48
C PHE A 168 10.30 -14.76 3.00
N LYS A 169 9.16 -14.98 2.34
CA LYS A 169 9.12 -15.26 0.90
C LYS A 169 9.74 -14.11 0.11
N LEU A 170 9.30 -12.88 0.35
CA LEU A 170 9.79 -11.69 -0.33
C LEU A 170 11.31 -11.51 -0.13
N LYS A 171 11.80 -11.74 1.11
CA LYS A 171 13.23 -11.70 1.40
C LYS A 171 14.01 -12.70 0.56
N LYS A 172 13.52 -13.94 0.44
CA LYS A 172 14.14 -14.98 -0.39
C LYS A 172 14.13 -14.58 -1.88
N ASP A 173 13.00 -14.06 -2.37
CA ASP A 173 12.86 -13.65 -3.76
C ASP A 173 13.80 -12.49 -4.14
N ILE A 174 14.05 -11.56 -3.19
CA ILE A 174 15.01 -10.48 -3.36
C ILE A 174 16.44 -11.01 -3.35
N SER A 175 16.78 -11.91 -2.42
CA SER A 175 18.13 -12.49 -2.33
C SER A 175 18.49 -13.34 -3.56
N ASN A 176 17.52 -13.95 -4.21
CA ASN A 176 17.75 -14.76 -5.41
C ASN A 176 17.86 -13.91 -6.70
N LYS A 177 17.71 -12.58 -6.62
CA LYS A 177 17.90 -11.66 -7.75
C LYS A 177 19.35 -11.13 -7.85
N ILE A 178 20.16 -11.42 -6.83
CA ILE A 178 21.59 -11.13 -6.76
C ILE A 178 22.36 -12.37 -7.17
#